data_4152d5942ee720fbf3956152e36f0b70
#
_entry.id   4152d5942ee720fbf3956152e36f0b70
#
_cell.length_a   1.000
_cell.length_b   1.000
_cell.length_c   1.000
_cell.angle_alpha   90.00
_cell.angle_beta   90.00
_cell.angle_gamma   90.00
#
_symmetry.space_group_name_H-M   'P 1'
#
loop_
_entity.id
_entity.type
_entity.pdbx_description
1 polymer ?
#
loop_
_entity_poly.entity_id
_entity_poly.type
_entity_poly.pdbx_seq_one_letter_code
_entity_poly.pdbx_strand_id
1 'polypeptide(L)'
;GLKNGSQRGLVEMAVTKHLTVLQALLDWQAQSKHLKEKAALIEQVKQIAHVQDRDDEAREITLYNSMVFGIHNYYRYATMIATDCEQIHRAVSTVMKNRLYGRLTKKGQINEVYIRKNYGDSKQIRFISSKTVAPVGYIQTKTPLFKKKKVCKYTPEGRAEIHKNLGINTSIMLALMRIKEPRRSVEYMDNRISLYAAQYGCCAVTGKELWLDEIHCHHKQPLS
;
A
#
# COMPACT_ATOMS: atom_id res chain seq x y z
N GLY A 1 7.60 42.52 -3.03
CA GLY A 1 7.91 41.39 -2.13
C GLY A 1 6.67 40.75 -1.47
N LEU A 2 5.54 41.44 -1.37
CA LEU A 2 4.35 41.00 -0.60
C LEU A 2 3.39 40.05 -1.38
N LYS A 3 3.42 40.02 -2.69
CA LYS A 3 2.50 39.18 -3.50
C LYS A 3 2.87 37.67 -3.53
N ASN A 4 4.13 37.34 -3.34
CA ASN A 4 4.58 35.93 -3.38
C ASN A 4 4.27 35.13 -2.10
N GLY A 5 4.09 35.77 -0.96
CA GLY A 5 3.72 35.09 0.30
C GLY A 5 2.29 34.58 0.32
N SER A 6 1.35 35.35 -0.25
CA SER A 6 -0.07 34.98 -0.29
C SER A 6 -0.36 33.76 -1.19
N GLN A 7 0.25 33.71 -2.37
CA GLN A 7 0.07 32.56 -3.27
C GLN A 7 0.66 31.26 -2.70
N ARG A 8 1.79 31.35 -2.00
CA ARG A 8 2.43 30.18 -1.35
C ARG A 8 1.58 29.63 -0.21
N GLY A 9 0.95 30.49 0.59
CA GLY A 9 0.03 30.07 1.66
C GLY A 9 -1.22 29.37 1.13
N LEU A 10 -1.77 29.83 -0.02
CA LEU A 10 -2.91 29.22 -0.67
C LEU A 10 -2.61 27.80 -1.20
N VAL A 11 -1.43 27.60 -1.78
CA VAL A 11 -1.00 26.27 -2.27
C VAL A 11 -0.82 25.28 -1.10
N GLU A 12 -0.27 25.73 0.03
CA GLU A 12 -0.10 24.86 1.20
C GLU A 12 -1.43 24.49 1.86
N MET A 13 -2.36 25.44 1.96
CA MET A 13 -3.73 25.16 2.40
C MET A 13 -4.44 24.19 1.44
N ALA A 14 -4.26 24.34 0.14
CA ALA A 14 -4.84 23.45 -0.86
C ALA A 14 -4.31 22.01 -0.69
N VAL A 15 -3.00 21.84 -0.57
CA VAL A 15 -2.39 20.50 -0.36
C VAL A 15 -2.87 19.87 0.95
N THR A 16 -2.95 20.65 2.04
CA THR A 16 -3.44 20.15 3.33
C THR A 16 -4.92 19.76 3.25
N LYS A 17 -5.75 20.58 2.57
CA LYS A 17 -7.15 20.25 2.32
C LYS A 17 -7.30 18.97 1.48
N HIS A 18 -6.50 18.80 0.44
CA HIS A 18 -6.51 17.57 -0.37
C HIS A 18 -6.16 16.32 0.45
N LEU A 19 -5.15 16.38 1.31
CA LEU A 19 -4.80 15.26 2.19
C LEU A 19 -5.93 14.94 3.18
N THR A 20 -6.58 15.97 3.73
CA THR A 20 -7.73 15.80 4.64
C THR A 20 -8.93 15.20 3.91
N VAL A 21 -9.20 15.64 2.68
CA VAL A 21 -10.29 15.10 1.84
C VAL A 21 -9.99 13.65 1.46
N LEU A 22 -8.76 13.31 1.07
CA LEU A 22 -8.37 11.93 0.78
C LEU A 22 -8.53 11.03 2.00
N GLN A 23 -8.14 11.50 3.19
CA GLN A 23 -8.35 10.74 4.42
C GLN A 23 -9.84 10.55 4.72
N ALA A 24 -10.66 11.59 4.59
CA ALA A 24 -12.11 11.52 4.77
C ALA A 24 -12.77 10.55 3.77
N LEU A 25 -12.31 10.54 2.51
CA LEU A 25 -12.78 9.59 1.50
C LEU A 25 -12.42 8.15 1.84
N LEU A 26 -11.19 7.90 2.31
CA LEU A 26 -10.78 6.57 2.76
C LEU A 26 -11.61 6.09 3.95
N ASP A 27 -11.84 6.96 4.93
CA ASP A 27 -12.64 6.65 6.10
C ASP A 27 -14.11 6.38 5.73
N TRP A 28 -14.68 7.21 4.85
CA TRP A 28 -16.03 6.98 4.32
C TRP A 28 -16.13 5.69 3.52
N GLN A 29 -15.15 5.39 2.68
CA GLN A 29 -15.09 4.13 1.93
C GLN A 29 -14.98 2.93 2.86
N ALA A 30 -14.15 3.02 3.90
CA ALA A 30 -14.03 1.96 4.89
C ALA A 30 -15.37 1.70 5.58
N GLN A 31 -16.05 2.76 6.05
CA GLN A 31 -17.34 2.65 6.72
C GLN A 31 -18.47 2.15 5.80
N SER A 32 -18.54 2.65 4.56
CA SER A 32 -19.63 2.30 3.63
C SER A 32 -19.45 0.94 2.97
N LYS A 33 -18.22 0.45 2.82
CA LYS A 33 -17.89 -0.79 2.11
C LYS A 33 -17.65 -1.99 3.03
N HIS A 34 -17.47 -1.81 4.34
CA HIS A 34 -17.22 -2.94 5.24
C HIS A 34 -18.32 -4.03 5.18
N LEU A 35 -19.55 -3.66 4.86
CA LEU A 35 -20.65 -4.61 4.67
C LEU A 35 -20.47 -5.46 3.41
N LYS A 36 -19.98 -4.87 2.32
CA LYS A 36 -19.69 -5.60 1.07
C LYS A 36 -18.51 -6.53 1.23
N GLU A 37 -17.42 -6.04 1.83
CA GLU A 37 -16.23 -6.84 2.12
C GLU A 37 -16.55 -8.01 3.06
N LYS A 38 -17.35 -7.76 4.10
CA LYS A 38 -17.84 -8.81 5.01
C LYS A 38 -18.65 -9.87 4.27
N ALA A 39 -19.60 -9.44 3.43
CA ALA A 39 -20.43 -10.36 2.66
C ALA A 39 -19.60 -11.22 1.69
N ALA A 40 -18.65 -10.60 0.99
CA ALA A 40 -17.75 -11.29 0.06
C ALA A 40 -16.88 -12.33 0.77
N LEU A 41 -16.30 -12.00 1.92
CA LEU A 41 -15.51 -12.94 2.70
C LEU A 41 -16.36 -14.10 3.25
N ILE A 42 -17.57 -13.83 3.70
CA ILE A 42 -18.50 -14.86 4.16
C ILE A 42 -18.86 -15.81 3.01
N GLU A 43 -19.14 -15.26 1.83
CA GLU A 43 -19.45 -16.09 0.66
C GLU A 43 -18.25 -16.96 0.27
N GLN A 44 -17.05 -16.39 0.29
CA GLN A 44 -15.83 -17.15 0.03
C GLN A 44 -15.62 -18.30 1.03
N VAL A 45 -15.94 -18.08 2.32
CA VAL A 45 -15.90 -19.16 3.33
C VAL A 45 -16.91 -20.26 3.02
N LYS A 46 -18.09 -19.92 2.50
CA LYS A 46 -19.07 -20.92 2.07
C LYS A 46 -18.56 -21.73 0.88
N GLN A 47 -17.89 -21.09 -0.11
CA GLN A 47 -17.27 -21.78 -1.24
C GLN A 47 -16.21 -22.78 -0.74
N ILE A 48 -15.31 -22.39 0.16
CA ILE A 48 -14.34 -23.30 0.79
C ILE A 48 -15.06 -24.50 1.46
N ALA A 49 -16.21 -24.26 2.09
CA ALA A 49 -16.95 -25.31 2.78
C ALA A 49 -17.61 -26.32 1.80
N HIS A 50 -17.99 -25.87 0.62
CA HIS A 50 -18.62 -26.73 -0.39
C HIS A 50 -17.64 -27.61 -1.18
N VAL A 51 -16.37 -27.19 -1.26
CA VAL A 51 -15.36 -27.93 -2.01
C VAL A 51 -14.93 -29.17 -1.22
N GLN A 52 -14.84 -30.31 -1.91
CA GLN A 52 -14.40 -31.60 -1.38
C GLN A 52 -12.99 -31.97 -1.85
N ASP A 53 -12.59 -31.50 -3.03
CA ASP A 53 -11.26 -31.73 -3.57
C ASP A 53 -10.22 -30.83 -2.88
N ARG A 54 -9.01 -31.38 -2.61
CA ARG A 54 -7.96 -30.68 -1.87
C ARG A 54 -7.31 -29.56 -2.68
N ASP A 55 -7.19 -29.70 -3.97
CA ASP A 55 -6.55 -28.69 -4.82
C ASP A 55 -7.47 -27.50 -5.03
N ASP A 56 -8.76 -27.76 -5.23
CA ASP A 56 -9.77 -26.72 -5.28
C ASP A 56 -9.93 -26.01 -3.93
N GLU A 57 -9.90 -26.76 -2.81
CA GLU A 57 -9.89 -26.17 -1.47
C GLU A 57 -8.69 -25.21 -1.29
N ALA A 58 -7.51 -25.62 -1.71
CA ALA A 58 -6.31 -24.79 -1.62
C ALA A 58 -6.43 -23.51 -2.48
N ARG A 59 -7.08 -23.60 -3.65
CA ARG A 59 -7.37 -22.45 -4.52
C ARG A 59 -8.30 -21.46 -3.83
N GLU A 60 -9.41 -21.97 -3.29
CA GLU A 60 -10.41 -21.12 -2.61
C GLU A 60 -9.86 -20.45 -1.34
N ILE A 61 -8.97 -21.14 -0.59
CA ILE A 61 -8.25 -20.53 0.55
C ILE A 61 -7.30 -19.44 0.06
N THR A 62 -6.60 -19.66 -1.04
CA THR A 62 -5.71 -18.65 -1.62
C THR A 62 -6.48 -17.41 -2.07
N LEU A 63 -7.67 -17.59 -2.66
CA LEU A 63 -8.56 -16.50 -3.03
C LEU A 63 -9.03 -15.72 -1.80
N TYR A 64 -9.48 -16.41 -0.75
CA TYR A 64 -9.82 -15.78 0.54
C TYR A 64 -8.66 -14.95 1.11
N ASN A 65 -7.45 -15.52 1.14
CA ASN A 65 -6.26 -14.82 1.62
C ASN A 65 -5.96 -13.57 0.79
N SER A 66 -6.10 -13.65 -0.53
CA SER A 66 -5.91 -12.51 -1.44
C SER A 66 -6.91 -11.39 -1.18
N MET A 67 -8.17 -11.73 -0.86
CA MET A 67 -9.18 -10.74 -0.46
C MET A 67 -8.80 -10.05 0.85
N VAL A 68 -8.36 -10.81 1.87
CA VAL A 68 -7.88 -10.25 3.15
C VAL A 68 -6.68 -9.33 2.93
N PHE A 69 -5.71 -9.73 2.10
CA PHE A 69 -4.56 -8.89 1.79
C PHE A 69 -4.95 -7.62 1.06
N GLY A 70 -5.90 -7.71 0.13
CA GLY A 70 -6.47 -6.56 -0.57
C GLY A 70 -7.08 -5.55 0.40
N ILE A 71 -7.93 -6.01 1.31
CA ILE A 71 -8.56 -5.18 2.36
C ILE A 71 -7.48 -4.51 3.21
N HIS A 72 -6.51 -5.26 3.73
CA HIS A 72 -5.47 -4.73 4.59
C HIS A 72 -4.56 -3.74 3.87
N ASN A 73 -4.16 -4.01 2.64
CA ASN A 73 -3.31 -3.12 1.87
C ASN A 73 -4.01 -1.83 1.46
N TYR A 74 -5.30 -1.90 1.13
CA TYR A 74 -6.08 -0.75 0.71
C TYR A 74 -6.43 0.17 1.87
N TYR A 75 -6.93 -0.40 2.98
CA TYR A 75 -7.48 0.37 4.10
C TYR A 75 -6.50 0.67 5.24
N ARG A 76 -5.25 0.20 5.18
CA ARG A 76 -4.28 0.34 6.29
C ARG A 76 -4.02 1.77 6.77
N TYR A 77 -4.40 2.78 5.98
CA TYR A 77 -4.28 4.20 6.33
C TYR A 77 -5.59 4.81 6.84
N ALA A 78 -6.70 4.10 6.77
CA ALA A 78 -7.99 4.59 7.23
C ALA A 78 -8.05 4.63 8.77
N THR A 79 -8.72 5.65 9.27
CA THR A 79 -8.96 5.80 10.71
C THR A 79 -9.93 4.73 11.20
N MET A 80 -9.68 4.16 12.37
CA MET A 80 -10.53 3.13 13.02
C MET A 80 -10.67 1.80 12.25
N ILE A 81 -9.94 1.58 11.18
CA ILE A 81 -10.03 0.35 10.37
C ILE A 81 -9.79 -0.93 11.17
N ALA A 82 -9.00 -0.87 12.23
CA ALA A 82 -8.79 -2.03 13.12
C ALA A 82 -10.09 -2.50 13.75
N THR A 83 -10.97 -1.56 14.14
CA THR A 83 -12.30 -1.86 14.71
C THR A 83 -13.20 -2.50 13.66
N ASP A 84 -13.20 -1.99 12.44
CA ASP A 84 -13.99 -2.53 11.33
C ASP A 84 -13.53 -3.94 10.95
N CYS A 85 -12.22 -4.15 10.83
CA CYS A 85 -11.65 -5.47 10.58
C CYS A 85 -11.97 -6.48 11.68
N GLU A 86 -11.99 -6.05 12.94
CA GLU A 86 -12.38 -6.92 14.06
C GLU A 86 -13.88 -7.29 14.02
N GLN A 87 -14.76 -6.37 13.62
CA GLN A 87 -16.18 -6.67 13.40
C GLN A 87 -16.37 -7.68 12.25
N ILE A 88 -15.67 -7.50 11.15
CA ILE A 88 -15.64 -8.46 10.03
C ILE A 88 -15.15 -9.82 10.54
N HIS A 89 -14.05 -9.84 11.29
CA HIS A 89 -13.45 -11.05 11.83
C HIS A 89 -14.46 -11.85 12.69
N ARG A 90 -15.19 -11.20 13.57
CA ARG A 90 -16.21 -11.87 14.41
C ARG A 90 -17.25 -12.58 13.56
N ALA A 91 -17.79 -11.89 12.54
CA ALA A 91 -18.78 -12.48 11.64
C ALA A 91 -18.21 -13.64 10.83
N VAL A 92 -17.05 -13.43 10.19
CA VAL A 92 -16.38 -14.46 9.37
C VAL A 92 -15.97 -15.67 10.21
N SER A 93 -15.40 -15.46 11.41
CA SER A 93 -15.02 -16.53 12.34
C SER A 93 -16.19 -17.39 12.75
N THR A 94 -17.37 -16.80 12.97
CA THR A 94 -18.60 -17.54 13.30
C THR A 94 -18.99 -18.46 12.14
N VAL A 95 -19.00 -17.93 10.91
CA VAL A 95 -19.31 -18.75 9.72
C VAL A 95 -18.28 -19.84 9.51
N MET A 96 -16.97 -19.53 9.66
CA MET A 96 -15.89 -20.51 9.57
C MET A 96 -16.09 -21.67 10.56
N LYS A 97 -16.35 -21.35 11.83
CA LYS A 97 -16.57 -22.37 12.87
C LYS A 97 -17.77 -23.27 12.55
N ASN A 98 -18.86 -22.70 12.03
CA ASN A 98 -20.07 -23.43 11.74
C ASN A 98 -19.96 -24.28 10.45
N ARG A 99 -19.33 -23.75 9.40
CA ARG A 99 -19.28 -24.38 8.10
C ARG A 99 -18.07 -25.31 7.90
N LEU A 100 -16.96 -25.01 8.59
CA LEU A 100 -15.71 -25.75 8.50
C LEU A 100 -15.42 -26.55 9.78
N TYR A 101 -16.47 -26.91 10.51
CA TYR A 101 -16.34 -27.70 11.72
C TYR A 101 -15.58 -29.02 11.43
N GLY A 102 -14.56 -29.30 12.26
CA GLY A 102 -13.69 -30.47 12.05
C GLY A 102 -12.54 -30.27 11.04
N ARG A 103 -12.65 -29.32 10.11
CA ARG A 103 -11.58 -28.97 9.14
C ARG A 103 -10.72 -27.81 9.59
N LEU A 104 -11.28 -26.91 10.41
CA LEU A 104 -10.61 -25.70 10.89
C LEU A 104 -9.79 -25.99 12.15
N THR A 105 -8.47 -25.75 12.12
CA THR A 105 -7.57 -25.97 13.25
C THR A 105 -6.84 -24.70 13.66
N LYS A 106 -6.41 -24.65 14.92
CA LYS A 106 -5.54 -23.58 15.46
C LYS A 106 -4.06 -23.95 15.35
N LYS A 107 -3.75 -25.23 15.17
CA LYS A 107 -2.40 -25.77 15.12
C LYS A 107 -2.06 -26.07 13.66
N GLY A 108 -0.91 -25.58 13.21
CA GLY A 108 -0.41 -25.79 11.85
C GLY A 108 0.89 -25.03 11.65
N GLN A 109 1.54 -25.26 10.51
CA GLN A 109 2.76 -24.58 10.12
C GLN A 109 2.44 -23.55 9.04
N ILE A 110 2.96 -22.33 9.19
CA ILE A 110 2.82 -21.26 8.20
C ILE A 110 3.88 -21.48 7.13
N ASN A 111 3.48 -21.98 5.98
CA ASN A 111 4.39 -22.24 4.86
C ASN A 111 4.58 -21.01 3.96
N GLU A 112 3.56 -20.16 3.84
CA GLU A 112 3.59 -18.97 3.01
C GLU A 112 4.44 -17.87 3.65
N VAL A 113 5.53 -17.47 2.98
CA VAL A 113 6.49 -16.46 3.46
C VAL A 113 5.80 -15.12 3.76
N TYR A 114 4.87 -14.70 2.89
CA TYR A 114 4.14 -13.45 3.08
C TYR A 114 3.28 -13.47 4.35
N ILE A 115 2.57 -14.56 4.61
CA ILE A 115 1.72 -14.71 5.81
C ILE A 115 2.61 -14.76 7.06
N ARG A 116 3.69 -15.51 7.02
CA ARG A 116 4.64 -15.59 8.13
C ARG A 116 5.20 -14.22 8.50
N LYS A 117 5.61 -13.44 7.50
CA LYS A 117 6.20 -12.10 7.72
C LYS A 117 5.20 -11.10 8.27
N ASN A 118 3.97 -11.09 7.78
CA ASN A 118 3.00 -10.03 8.10
C ASN A 118 1.98 -10.42 9.16
N TYR A 119 1.74 -11.70 9.37
CA TYR A 119 0.67 -12.21 10.26
C TYR A 119 1.17 -13.25 11.27
N GLY A 120 2.46 -13.63 11.27
CA GLY A 120 3.01 -14.71 12.08
C GLY A 120 2.72 -14.58 13.58
N ASP A 121 2.67 -13.36 14.10
CA ASP A 121 2.41 -13.08 15.52
C ASP A 121 0.91 -13.10 15.87
N SER A 122 0.03 -13.30 14.91
CA SER A 122 -1.41 -13.24 15.14
C SER A 122 -1.96 -14.53 15.75
N LYS A 123 -2.62 -14.41 16.89
CA LYS A 123 -3.37 -15.51 17.52
C LYS A 123 -4.66 -15.89 16.74
N GLN A 124 -5.04 -15.10 15.75
CA GLN A 124 -6.25 -15.31 14.94
C GLN A 124 -6.01 -16.22 13.72
N ILE A 125 -4.75 -16.56 13.39
CA ILE A 125 -4.43 -17.49 12.32
C ILE A 125 -5.13 -18.83 12.52
N ARG A 126 -5.64 -19.38 11.43
CA ARG A 126 -6.27 -20.71 11.38
C ARG A 126 -5.70 -21.49 10.21
N PHE A 127 -5.93 -22.79 10.24
CA PHE A 127 -5.47 -23.71 9.21
C PHE A 127 -6.63 -24.57 8.76
N ILE A 128 -6.72 -24.82 7.46
CA ILE A 128 -7.64 -25.76 6.84
C ILE A 128 -6.76 -26.73 6.05
N SER A 129 -6.82 -28.02 6.38
CA SER A 129 -5.89 -29.01 5.87
C SER A 129 -4.43 -28.58 6.13
N SER A 130 -3.62 -28.32 5.11
CA SER A 130 -2.24 -27.84 5.23
C SER A 130 -2.05 -26.36 4.89
N LYS A 131 -3.15 -25.62 4.60
CA LYS A 131 -3.13 -24.24 4.16
C LYS A 131 -3.43 -23.26 5.28
N THR A 132 -2.71 -22.15 5.29
CA THR A 132 -2.89 -21.07 6.27
C THR A 132 -4.02 -20.15 5.83
N VAL A 133 -4.92 -19.83 6.75
CA VAL A 133 -6.01 -18.87 6.57
C VAL A 133 -5.63 -17.55 7.22
N ALA A 134 -5.52 -16.50 6.44
CA ALA A 134 -5.11 -15.17 6.89
C ALA A 134 -6.17 -14.54 7.82
N PRO A 135 -5.75 -13.91 8.92
CA PRO A 135 -6.66 -13.32 9.89
C PRO A 135 -7.12 -11.92 9.44
N VAL A 136 -8.39 -11.77 9.06
CA VAL A 136 -8.93 -10.48 8.63
C VAL A 136 -8.94 -9.43 9.76
N GLY A 137 -9.05 -9.85 11.01
CA GLY A 137 -9.02 -8.93 12.17
C GLY A 137 -7.63 -8.40 12.52
N TYR A 138 -6.55 -8.99 11.99
CA TYR A 138 -5.17 -8.59 12.30
C TYR A 138 -4.62 -7.64 11.23
N ILE A 139 -5.17 -6.44 11.13
CA ILE A 139 -4.67 -5.42 10.23
C ILE A 139 -3.50 -4.65 10.85
N GLN A 140 -2.42 -4.49 10.10
CA GLN A 140 -1.30 -3.62 10.46
C GLN A 140 -1.56 -2.21 9.93
N THR A 141 -2.06 -1.34 10.80
CA THR A 141 -2.36 0.05 10.45
C THR A 141 -1.09 0.86 10.26
N LYS A 142 -1.17 1.85 9.39
CA LYS A 142 -0.15 2.88 9.21
C LYS A 142 -0.71 4.22 9.63
N THR A 143 0.20 5.14 9.95
CA THR A 143 -0.18 6.51 10.32
C THR A 143 -1.08 7.11 9.24
N PRO A 144 -2.23 7.69 9.61
CA PRO A 144 -3.12 8.38 8.67
C PRO A 144 -2.40 9.42 7.82
N LEU A 145 -2.93 9.71 6.64
CA LEU A 145 -2.33 10.60 5.64
C LEU A 145 -2.37 12.10 6.07
N PHE A 146 -2.20 12.38 7.35
CA PHE A 146 -2.11 13.74 7.85
C PHE A 146 -0.67 14.27 7.72
N LYS A 147 -0.55 15.51 7.27
CA LYS A 147 0.72 16.22 7.28
C LYS A 147 1.18 16.42 8.72
N LYS A 148 2.34 15.91 9.07
CA LYS A 148 2.97 16.20 10.37
C LYS A 148 3.20 17.71 10.48
N LYS A 149 2.92 18.34 11.65
CA LYS A 149 3.11 19.78 11.87
C LYS A 149 4.53 20.28 11.55
N LYS A 150 5.54 19.41 11.72
CA LYS A 150 6.94 19.71 11.41
C LYS A 150 7.27 19.66 9.92
N VAL A 151 6.43 19.03 9.09
CA VAL A 151 6.65 18.93 7.65
C VAL A 151 6.17 20.21 6.99
N CYS A 152 7.08 21.13 6.76
CA CYS A 152 6.81 22.43 6.15
C CYS A 152 7.90 22.76 5.13
N LYS A 153 7.52 23.09 3.90
CA LYS A 153 8.50 23.43 2.85
C LYS A 153 9.11 24.85 3.00
N TYR A 154 8.62 25.64 3.95
CA TYR A 154 9.10 26.99 4.17
C TYR A 154 10.20 27.08 5.22
N THR A 155 10.38 26.06 6.06
CA THR A 155 11.47 25.98 7.04
C THR A 155 12.55 25.01 6.56
N PRO A 156 13.85 25.24 6.89
CA PRO A 156 14.93 24.32 6.55
C PRO A 156 14.68 22.91 7.10
N GLU A 157 14.25 22.81 8.35
CA GLU A 157 13.96 21.55 9.06
C GLU A 157 12.81 20.80 8.39
N GLY A 158 11.76 21.53 8.02
CA GLY A 158 10.60 20.94 7.32
C GLY A 158 10.96 20.43 5.94
N ARG A 159 11.82 21.12 5.19
CA ARG A 159 12.37 20.63 3.92
C ARG A 159 13.22 19.40 4.10
N ALA A 160 14.09 19.38 5.10
CA ALA A 160 14.91 18.21 5.42
C ALA A 160 14.05 16.97 5.72
N GLU A 161 12.95 17.14 6.47
CA GLU A 161 12.01 16.03 6.76
C GLU A 161 11.28 15.54 5.49
N ILE A 162 10.90 16.46 4.58
CA ILE A 162 10.32 16.08 3.28
C ILE A 162 11.35 15.28 2.48
N HIS A 163 12.57 15.76 2.39
CA HIS A 163 13.63 15.13 1.61
C HIS A 163 14.01 13.75 2.15
N LYS A 164 14.08 13.59 3.48
CA LYS A 164 14.35 12.32 4.13
C LYS A 164 13.32 11.24 3.80
N ASN A 165 12.06 11.63 3.66
CA ASN A 165 10.97 10.69 3.35
C ASN A 165 10.87 10.34 1.86
N LEU A 166 11.45 11.15 0.97
CA LEU A 166 11.46 10.87 -0.48
C LEU A 166 12.42 9.74 -0.85
N GLY A 167 13.46 9.50 -0.05
CA GLY A 167 14.46 8.48 -0.31
C GLY A 167 15.28 8.70 -1.60
N ILE A 168 15.31 9.94 -2.12
CA ILE A 168 16.02 10.34 -3.33
C ILE A 168 16.92 11.55 -3.04
N ASN A 169 18.01 11.67 -3.81
CA ASN A 169 18.87 12.85 -3.77
C ASN A 169 18.19 14.02 -4.51
N THR A 170 17.61 14.92 -3.73
CA THR A 170 16.85 16.06 -4.26
C THR A 170 17.74 17.06 -5.01
N SER A 171 19.03 17.14 -4.70
CA SER A 171 19.96 18.02 -5.42
C SER A 171 20.14 17.55 -6.87
N ILE A 172 20.30 16.24 -7.07
CA ILE A 172 20.37 15.63 -8.40
C ILE A 172 19.04 15.80 -9.13
N MET A 173 17.91 15.57 -8.47
CA MET A 173 16.59 15.76 -9.09
C MET A 173 16.38 17.21 -9.56
N LEU A 174 16.73 18.19 -8.73
CA LEU A 174 16.63 19.62 -9.08
C LEU A 174 17.61 20.00 -10.21
N ALA A 175 18.79 19.39 -10.25
CA ALA A 175 19.73 19.57 -11.36
C ALA A 175 19.17 19.00 -12.67
N LEU A 176 18.58 17.78 -12.64
CA LEU A 176 17.90 17.18 -13.80
C LEU A 176 16.78 18.07 -14.35
N MET A 177 15.99 18.70 -13.47
CA MET A 177 14.93 19.63 -13.89
C MET A 177 15.46 20.90 -14.58
N ARG A 178 16.69 21.32 -14.28
CA ARG A 178 17.30 22.52 -14.85
C ARG A 178 18.04 22.25 -16.18
N ILE A 179 18.44 21.01 -16.42
CA ILE A 179 19.15 20.64 -17.65
C ILE A 179 18.18 20.68 -18.83
N LYS A 180 18.50 21.51 -19.81
CA LYS A 180 17.80 21.57 -21.10
C LYS A 180 18.73 21.01 -22.19
N GLU A 181 18.30 19.91 -22.81
CA GLU A 181 18.98 19.33 -23.95
C GLU A 181 18.22 19.64 -25.24
N PRO A 182 18.65 20.60 -26.06
CA PRO A 182 17.88 21.04 -27.23
C PRO A 182 17.67 19.95 -28.30
N ARG A 183 18.49 18.88 -28.26
CA ARG A 183 18.43 17.75 -29.20
C ARG A 183 17.53 16.61 -28.74
N ARG A 184 16.91 16.71 -27.56
CA ARG A 184 16.04 15.66 -26.96
C ARG A 184 14.60 16.14 -26.94
N SER A 185 13.67 15.20 -27.05
CA SER A 185 12.24 15.50 -26.92
C SER A 185 11.87 15.91 -25.47
N VAL A 186 10.82 16.70 -25.33
CA VAL A 186 10.25 17.06 -24.01
C VAL A 186 9.91 15.82 -23.22
N GLU A 187 9.32 14.82 -23.88
CA GLU A 187 8.96 13.54 -23.30
C GLU A 187 10.16 12.79 -22.71
N TYR A 188 11.32 12.78 -23.41
CA TYR A 188 12.55 12.20 -22.89
C TYR A 188 13.00 12.90 -21.60
N MET A 189 12.90 14.22 -21.55
CA MET A 189 13.31 15.03 -20.41
C MET A 189 12.42 14.76 -19.19
N ASP A 190 11.10 14.67 -19.40
CA ASP A 190 10.13 14.38 -18.34
C ASP A 190 10.25 12.93 -17.84
N ASN A 191 10.42 11.98 -18.75
CA ASN A 191 10.63 10.57 -18.39
C ASN A 191 11.90 10.37 -17.57
N ARG A 192 12.97 11.09 -17.83
CA ARG A 192 14.22 11.03 -17.09
C ARG A 192 14.01 11.38 -15.62
N ILE A 193 13.25 12.45 -15.33
CA ILE A 193 12.91 12.88 -13.97
C ILE A 193 11.98 11.86 -13.29
N SER A 194 10.95 11.43 -13.99
CA SER A 194 9.97 10.48 -13.49
C SER A 194 10.60 9.12 -13.15
N LEU A 195 11.48 8.61 -14.00
CA LEU A 195 12.19 7.35 -13.78
C LEU A 195 13.18 7.46 -12.62
N TYR A 196 13.94 8.56 -12.53
CA TYR A 196 14.84 8.79 -11.41
C TYR A 196 14.10 8.77 -10.07
N ALA A 197 12.96 9.43 -10.00
CA ALA A 197 12.11 9.43 -8.80
C ALA A 197 11.52 8.03 -8.51
N ALA A 198 11.01 7.34 -9.53
CA ALA A 198 10.40 6.00 -9.37
C ALA A 198 11.41 4.92 -8.94
N GLN A 199 12.67 5.09 -9.32
CA GLN A 199 13.77 4.17 -8.98
C GLN A 199 14.55 4.60 -7.74
N TYR A 200 14.07 5.59 -6.99
CA TYR A 200 14.71 6.11 -5.79
C TYR A 200 16.17 6.56 -6.02
N GLY A 201 16.47 7.12 -7.19
CA GLY A 201 17.80 7.57 -7.55
C GLY A 201 18.81 6.47 -7.85
N CYS A 202 18.36 5.23 -8.01
CA CYS A 202 19.22 4.08 -8.28
C CYS A 202 19.04 3.55 -9.69
N CYS A 203 20.08 2.90 -10.22
CA CYS A 203 20.04 2.20 -11.50
C CYS A 203 19.11 0.98 -11.40
N ALA A 204 18.14 0.85 -12.30
CA ALA A 204 17.20 -0.27 -12.33
C ALA A 204 17.85 -1.64 -12.55
N VAL A 205 19.06 -1.66 -13.17
CA VAL A 205 19.79 -2.90 -13.48
C VAL A 205 20.79 -3.27 -12.39
N THR A 206 21.58 -2.28 -11.93
CA THR A 206 22.68 -2.54 -11.00
C THR A 206 22.33 -2.25 -9.54
N GLY A 207 21.24 -1.51 -9.28
CA GLY A 207 20.85 -1.05 -7.93
C GLY A 207 21.78 0.01 -7.34
N LYS A 208 22.80 0.48 -8.06
CA LYS A 208 23.74 1.52 -7.61
C LYS A 208 23.08 2.89 -7.66
N GLU A 209 23.43 3.76 -6.72
CA GLU A 209 23.05 5.17 -6.74
C GLU A 209 23.62 5.84 -7.99
N LEU A 210 22.80 6.64 -8.67
CA LEU A 210 23.13 7.32 -9.92
C LEU A 210 23.56 8.76 -9.65
N TRP A 211 24.70 9.14 -10.22
CA TRP A 211 25.14 10.52 -10.29
C TRP A 211 24.58 11.21 -11.55
N LEU A 212 24.62 12.54 -11.57
CA LEU A 212 23.93 13.35 -12.58
C LEU A 212 24.37 13.03 -14.03
N ASP A 213 25.63 12.71 -14.23
CA ASP A 213 26.26 12.34 -15.49
C ASP A 213 26.00 10.89 -15.92
N GLU A 214 25.55 10.05 -15.01
CA GLU A 214 25.25 8.63 -15.26
C GLU A 214 23.79 8.37 -15.61
N ILE A 215 22.93 9.40 -15.52
CA ILE A 215 21.48 9.23 -15.69
C ILE A 215 21.10 9.23 -17.17
N HIS A 216 20.80 8.03 -17.69
CA HIS A 216 20.31 7.81 -19.04
C HIS A 216 18.98 7.05 -19.03
N CYS A 217 18.06 7.45 -19.93
CA CYS A 217 16.83 6.70 -20.19
C CYS A 217 17.05 5.75 -21.38
N HIS A 218 16.80 4.47 -21.16
CA HIS A 218 16.86 3.45 -22.19
C HIS A 218 15.45 2.91 -22.48
N HIS A 219 15.15 2.68 -23.75
CA HIS A 219 13.97 1.93 -24.15
C HIS A 219 14.20 0.44 -23.84
N LYS A 220 13.21 -0.23 -23.25
CA LYS A 220 13.26 -1.68 -23.04
C LYS A 220 13.20 -2.46 -24.37
N GLN A 221 12.53 -1.86 -25.37
CA GLN A 221 12.51 -2.36 -26.75
C GLN A 221 13.07 -1.25 -27.64
N PRO A 222 13.99 -1.55 -28.58
CA PRO A 222 14.46 -0.57 -29.52
C PRO A 222 13.29 -0.03 -30.36
N LEU A 223 13.31 1.26 -30.63
CA LEU A 223 12.40 1.86 -31.59
C LEU A 223 12.81 1.33 -32.98
N SER A 224 11.91 0.65 -33.66
CA SER A 224 12.06 0.19 -35.04
C SER A 224 12.11 1.37 -36.02
#